data_46caecd9558a4804cae04229b3d60ae5
#
_entry.id   46caecd9558a4804cae04229b3d60ae5
#
_cell.length_a   1.000
_cell.length_b   1.000
_cell.length_c   1.000
_cell.angle_alpha   90.00
_cell.angle_beta   90.00
_cell.angle_gamma   90.00
#
_symmetry.space_group_name_H-M   'P 1'
#
loop_
_entity.id
_entity.type
_entity.pdbx_description
1 polymer ?
#
loop_
_entity_poly.entity_id
_entity_poly.type
_entity_poly.pdbx_seq_one_letter_code
_entity_poly.pdbx_strand_id
1 'polypeptide(L)'
;MKFNTYFVLLLCFQLAASEIKEYEARYSYESDEISINGVRKFEQVDDNFVLSFKARNMIAKMTFASTFSMIDENITTKNYLIQVRPKFVNRDQEVNFDYNNLSIKSDGRDSWKSYIDKDLKPMDPL
;
A
#
# COMPACT_ATOMS: atom_id res chain seq x y z
N MET A 1 7.78 -51.66 -40.93
CA MET A 1 7.12 -50.36 -40.79
C MET A 1 7.28 -49.90 -39.35
N LYS A 2 8.17 -48.94 -39.08
CA LYS A 2 8.42 -48.45 -37.72
C LYS A 2 7.60 -47.19 -37.51
N PHE A 3 6.57 -47.28 -36.69
CA PHE A 3 5.82 -46.12 -36.24
C PHE A 3 6.62 -45.41 -35.14
N ASN A 4 7.20 -44.26 -35.51
CA ASN A 4 7.84 -43.35 -34.55
C ASN A 4 6.75 -42.46 -33.93
N THR A 5 6.28 -42.85 -32.77
CA THR A 5 5.34 -42.03 -32.00
C THR A 5 6.14 -40.97 -31.23
N TYR A 6 6.25 -39.78 -31.81
CA TYR A 6 6.72 -38.63 -31.08
C TYR A 6 5.64 -38.20 -30.08
N PHE A 7 5.80 -38.61 -28.83
CA PHE A 7 5.02 -38.12 -27.73
C PHE A 7 5.54 -36.70 -27.39
N VAL A 8 4.91 -35.71 -28.02
CA VAL A 8 5.16 -34.31 -27.69
C VAL A 8 4.53 -34.07 -26.33
N LEU A 9 5.38 -34.11 -25.30
CA LEU A 9 5.03 -33.70 -23.95
C LEU A 9 4.89 -32.17 -23.96
N LEU A 10 3.66 -31.70 -24.21
CA LEU A 10 3.30 -30.30 -24.07
C LEU A 10 3.31 -29.99 -22.57
N LEU A 11 4.49 -29.61 -22.04
CA LEU A 11 4.61 -29.03 -20.72
C LEU A 11 3.89 -27.66 -20.77
N CYS A 12 2.61 -27.66 -20.45
CA CYS A 12 1.92 -26.43 -20.07
C CYS A 12 2.59 -25.91 -18.81
N PHE A 13 3.60 -25.06 -18.97
CA PHE A 13 4.01 -24.15 -17.92
C PHE A 13 2.79 -23.25 -17.66
N GLN A 14 1.99 -23.61 -16.68
CA GLN A 14 1.09 -22.68 -16.06
C GLN A 14 1.97 -21.65 -15.37
N LEU A 15 2.20 -20.54 -16.04
CA LEU A 15 2.62 -19.31 -15.39
C LEU A 15 1.51 -19.00 -14.38
N ALA A 16 1.67 -19.47 -13.16
CA ALA A 16 0.89 -19.00 -12.04
C ALA A 16 1.28 -17.54 -11.88
N ALA A 17 0.53 -16.65 -12.53
CA ALA A 17 0.55 -15.26 -12.16
C ALA A 17 0.23 -15.24 -10.67
N SER A 18 1.16 -14.77 -9.85
CA SER A 18 0.98 -14.66 -8.41
C SER A 18 -0.11 -13.63 -8.20
N GLU A 19 -1.34 -14.11 -8.05
CA GLU A 19 -2.49 -13.28 -7.75
C GLU A 19 -2.26 -12.65 -6.38
N ILE A 20 -2.18 -11.34 -6.35
CA ILE A 20 -2.05 -10.59 -5.11
C ILE A 20 -3.37 -10.70 -4.37
N LYS A 21 -3.36 -11.41 -3.25
CA LYS A 21 -4.57 -11.68 -2.47
C LYS A 21 -4.81 -10.58 -1.45
N GLU A 22 -6.05 -10.12 -1.40
CA GLU A 22 -6.52 -9.28 -0.32
C GLU A 22 -6.37 -9.98 1.03
N TYR A 23 -6.04 -9.23 2.06
CA TYR A 23 -5.93 -9.77 3.41
C TYR A 23 -6.28 -8.74 4.49
N GLU A 24 -6.68 -9.25 5.65
CA GLU A 24 -6.78 -8.51 6.89
C GLU A 24 -5.97 -9.22 7.97
N ALA A 25 -5.08 -8.50 8.63
CA ALA A 25 -4.29 -8.99 9.74
C ALA A 25 -4.57 -8.14 10.99
N ARG A 26 -4.77 -8.79 12.11
CA ARG A 26 -5.03 -8.14 13.41
C ARG A 26 -3.83 -8.31 14.30
N TYR A 27 -3.48 -7.23 14.99
CA TYR A 27 -2.36 -7.15 15.90
C TYR A 27 -2.86 -6.68 17.26
N SER A 28 -2.35 -7.28 18.32
CA SER A 28 -2.50 -6.74 19.66
C SER A 28 -1.13 -6.66 20.32
N TYR A 29 -0.89 -5.56 21.00
CA TYR A 29 0.26 -5.36 21.85
C TYR A 29 -0.26 -5.00 23.23
N GLU A 30 0.25 -5.67 24.26
CA GLU A 30 -0.13 -5.46 25.63
C GLU A 30 1.12 -5.39 26.50
N SER A 31 1.19 -4.38 27.35
CA SER A 31 2.20 -4.21 28.38
C SER A 31 1.53 -3.70 29.65
N ASP A 32 2.28 -3.60 30.74
CA ASP A 32 1.76 -3.07 32.02
C ASP A 32 1.24 -1.64 31.92
N GLU A 33 1.71 -0.85 30.93
CA GLU A 33 1.38 0.54 30.78
C GLU A 33 0.37 0.81 29.66
N ILE A 34 0.36 0.01 28.61
CA ILE A 34 -0.40 0.31 27.39
C ILE A 34 -0.89 -0.96 26.69
N SER A 35 -2.14 -0.89 26.22
CA SER A 35 -2.72 -1.88 25.31
C SER A 35 -3.05 -1.21 23.99
N ILE A 36 -2.59 -1.78 22.87
CA ILE A 36 -2.81 -1.27 21.51
C ILE A 36 -3.37 -2.40 20.65
N ASN A 37 -4.46 -2.10 19.94
CA ASN A 37 -5.01 -2.99 18.93
C ASN A 37 -4.84 -2.36 17.55
N GLY A 38 -4.34 -3.15 16.60
CA GLY A 38 -4.11 -2.72 15.23
C GLY A 38 -4.73 -3.67 14.22
N VAL A 39 -5.15 -3.11 13.09
CA VAL A 39 -5.64 -3.88 11.93
C VAL A 39 -4.91 -3.38 10.70
N ARG A 40 -4.27 -4.28 9.99
CA ARG A 40 -3.69 -4.05 8.68
C ARG A 40 -4.59 -4.70 7.64
N LYS A 41 -4.99 -3.93 6.62
CA LYS A 41 -5.83 -4.40 5.55
C LYS A 41 -5.20 -4.06 4.21
N PHE A 42 -5.18 -5.02 3.32
CA PHE A 42 -4.81 -4.86 1.94
C PHE A 42 -6.01 -5.25 1.08
N GLU A 43 -6.43 -4.36 0.21
CA GLU A 43 -7.60 -4.54 -0.65
C GLU A 43 -7.39 -3.91 -2.02
N GLN A 44 -8.07 -4.46 -3.01
CA GLN A 44 -8.15 -3.87 -4.34
C GLN A 44 -9.42 -3.03 -4.44
N VAL A 45 -9.28 -1.80 -4.90
CA VAL A 45 -10.39 -0.87 -5.13
C VAL A 45 -10.25 -0.35 -6.55
N ASP A 46 -11.15 -0.78 -7.44
CA ASP A 46 -11.06 -0.54 -8.88
C ASP A 46 -9.70 -1.01 -9.44
N ASP A 47 -8.97 -0.12 -10.11
CA ASP A 47 -7.64 -0.39 -10.68
C ASP A 47 -6.50 -0.09 -9.70
N ASN A 48 -6.81 0.16 -8.43
CA ASN A 48 -5.81 0.51 -7.42
C ASN A 48 -5.80 -0.50 -6.29
N PHE A 49 -4.70 -0.51 -5.56
CA PHE A 49 -4.54 -1.22 -4.31
C PHE A 49 -4.49 -0.22 -3.16
N VAL A 50 -5.09 -0.61 -2.06
CA VAL A 50 -5.09 0.17 -0.82
C VAL A 50 -4.49 -0.68 0.30
N LEU A 51 -3.39 -0.22 0.85
CA LEU A 51 -2.82 -0.77 2.07
C LEU A 51 -3.15 0.18 3.22
N SER A 52 -3.85 -0.28 4.22
CA SER A 52 -4.20 0.51 5.40
C SER A 52 -3.75 -0.15 6.69
N PHE A 53 -3.40 0.68 7.67
CA PHE A 53 -3.13 0.26 9.03
C PHE A 53 -3.85 1.19 9.99
N LYS A 54 -4.70 0.63 10.85
CA LYS A 54 -5.45 1.35 11.87
C LYS A 54 -5.05 0.81 13.23
N ALA A 55 -4.57 1.68 14.10
CA ALA A 55 -4.23 1.32 15.47
C ALA A 55 -5.00 2.20 16.46
N ARG A 56 -5.36 1.63 17.60
CA ARG A 56 -6.06 2.36 18.66
C ARG A 56 -5.67 1.84 20.03
N ASN A 57 -5.66 2.76 20.98
CA ASN A 57 -5.67 2.47 22.41
C ASN A 57 -6.83 3.22 23.08
N MET A 58 -6.82 3.33 24.41
CA MET A 58 -7.87 4.02 25.16
C MET A 58 -7.97 5.53 24.86
N ILE A 59 -6.85 6.18 24.52
CA ILE A 59 -6.75 7.63 24.39
C ILE A 59 -6.48 8.13 22.97
N ALA A 60 -6.00 7.25 22.08
CA ALA A 60 -5.58 7.65 20.75
C ALA A 60 -5.99 6.64 19.68
N LYS A 61 -6.18 7.15 18.46
CA LYS A 61 -6.44 6.38 17.26
C LYS A 61 -5.58 6.90 16.12
N MET A 62 -4.88 6.00 15.45
CA MET A 62 -4.07 6.29 14.27
C MET A 62 -4.61 5.55 13.05
N THR A 63 -4.56 6.20 11.91
CA THR A 63 -4.84 5.60 10.61
C THR A 63 -3.73 5.99 9.65
N PHE A 64 -3.15 4.99 9.00
CA PHE A 64 -2.27 5.12 7.85
C PHE A 64 -2.95 4.44 6.69
N ALA A 65 -2.92 5.05 5.51
CA ALA A 65 -3.41 4.44 4.30
C ALA A 65 -2.55 4.88 3.11
N SER A 66 -2.19 3.93 2.26
CA SER A 66 -1.49 4.17 1.01
C SER A 66 -2.31 3.62 -0.13
N THR A 67 -2.47 4.41 -1.19
CA THR A 67 -3.11 4.02 -2.44
C THR A 67 -2.06 4.00 -3.55
N PHE A 68 -1.98 2.89 -4.25
CA PHE A 68 -1.02 2.70 -5.33
C PHE A 68 -1.63 1.87 -6.46
N SER A 69 -1.06 1.97 -7.65
CA SER A 69 -1.31 1.07 -8.76
C SER A 69 -0.12 0.14 -8.95
N MET A 70 -0.39 -1.02 -9.52
CA MET A 70 0.64 -2.00 -9.89
C MET A 70 0.46 -2.35 -11.37
N ILE A 71 1.50 -2.10 -12.16
CA ILE A 71 1.54 -2.40 -13.59
C ILE A 71 2.89 -3.09 -13.84
N ASP A 72 2.85 -4.30 -14.40
CA ASP A 72 4.05 -5.09 -14.73
C ASP A 72 5.06 -5.16 -13.56
N GLU A 73 4.56 -5.53 -12.37
CA GLU A 73 5.33 -5.62 -11.11
C GLU A 73 5.90 -4.27 -10.61
N ASN A 74 5.59 -3.18 -11.28
CA ASN A 74 5.98 -1.84 -10.84
C ASN A 74 4.89 -1.21 -9.98
N ILE A 75 5.24 -0.86 -8.75
CA ILE A 75 4.38 -0.14 -7.82
C ILE A 75 4.52 1.37 -8.08
N THR A 76 3.38 2.03 -8.22
CA THR A 76 3.32 3.48 -8.38
C THR A 76 2.38 4.06 -7.33
N THR A 77 2.95 4.71 -6.32
CA THR A 77 2.20 5.34 -5.23
C THR A 77 1.41 6.53 -5.75
N LYS A 78 0.12 6.61 -5.42
CA LYS A 78 -0.76 7.73 -5.80
C LYS A 78 -0.94 8.71 -4.66
N ASN A 79 -1.24 8.21 -3.48
CA ASN A 79 -1.29 9.02 -2.26
C ASN A 79 -1.01 8.18 -1.03
N TYR A 80 -0.67 8.86 0.06
CA TYR A 80 -0.77 8.29 1.39
C TYR A 80 -1.39 9.29 2.37
N LEU A 81 -2.05 8.74 3.39
CA LEU A 81 -2.78 9.46 4.41
C LEU A 81 -2.29 9.03 5.79
N ILE A 82 -2.00 10.00 6.64
CA ILE A 82 -1.75 9.81 8.06
C ILE A 82 -2.78 10.62 8.83
N GLN A 83 -3.52 9.97 9.73
CA GLN A 83 -4.47 10.65 10.63
C GLN A 83 -4.22 10.21 12.06
N VAL A 84 -4.16 11.16 12.96
CA VAL A 84 -4.02 10.92 14.40
C VAL A 84 -5.16 11.59 15.13
N ARG A 85 -5.81 10.86 16.02
CA ARG A 85 -6.88 11.35 16.88
C ARG A 85 -6.51 11.07 18.34
N PRO A 86 -6.75 11.96 19.27
CA PRO A 86 -7.57 13.18 19.17
C PRO A 86 -6.89 14.30 18.34
N LYS A 87 -7.73 15.17 17.77
CA LYS A 87 -7.28 16.23 16.83
C LYS A 87 -6.31 17.27 17.43
N PHE A 88 -6.27 17.44 18.73
CA PHE A 88 -5.35 18.39 19.36
C PHE A 88 -3.87 18.02 19.16
N VAL A 89 -3.59 16.77 18.79
CA VAL A 89 -2.24 16.33 18.41
C VAL A 89 -1.84 16.87 17.03
N ASN A 90 -2.82 17.20 16.17
CA ASN A 90 -2.70 17.73 14.82
C ASN A 90 -1.51 17.15 14.02
N ARG A 91 -1.61 15.87 13.72
CA ARG A 91 -0.63 15.16 12.89
C ARG A 91 -1.27 14.54 11.64
N ASP A 92 -2.39 15.10 11.21
CA ASP A 92 -3.01 14.69 9.96
C ASP A 92 -2.15 15.19 8.80
N GLN A 93 -1.89 14.32 7.85
CA GLN A 93 -1.12 14.62 6.66
C GLN A 93 -1.61 13.76 5.52
N GLU A 94 -1.82 14.37 4.38
CA GLU A 94 -2.14 13.70 3.13
C GLU A 94 -1.10 14.12 2.07
N VAL A 95 -0.50 13.13 1.41
CA VAL A 95 0.49 13.38 0.35
C VAL A 95 0.00 12.76 -0.94
N ASN A 96 -0.09 13.57 -1.97
CA ASN A 96 -0.54 13.21 -3.30
C ASN A 96 0.61 13.31 -4.31
N PHE A 97 0.73 12.29 -5.15
CA PHE A 97 1.74 12.17 -6.19
C PHE A 97 1.07 12.39 -7.56
N ASP A 98 1.47 13.43 -8.27
CA ASP A 98 1.01 13.74 -9.61
C ASP A 98 2.14 13.51 -10.60
N TYR A 99 2.13 12.34 -11.22
CA TYR A 99 3.15 11.92 -12.18
C TYR A 99 3.03 12.63 -13.52
N ASN A 100 1.86 13.17 -13.87
CA ASN A 100 1.68 13.93 -15.11
C ASN A 100 2.37 15.29 -15.01
N ASN A 101 2.27 15.94 -13.86
CA ASN A 101 2.89 17.24 -13.58
C ASN A 101 4.23 17.10 -12.84
N LEU A 102 4.70 15.88 -12.61
CA LEU A 102 5.93 15.57 -11.86
C LEU A 102 5.99 16.31 -10.52
N SER A 103 4.89 16.30 -9.77
CA SER A 103 4.79 17.05 -8.52
C SER A 103 4.26 16.19 -7.37
N ILE A 104 4.73 16.51 -6.18
CA ILE A 104 4.25 15.95 -4.92
C ILE A 104 3.67 17.10 -4.13
N LYS A 105 2.47 16.92 -3.59
CA LYS A 105 1.81 17.89 -2.74
C LYS A 105 1.44 17.26 -1.41
N SER A 106 1.81 17.92 -0.34
CA SER A 106 1.40 17.58 1.02
C SER A 106 0.43 18.62 1.55
N ASP A 107 -0.66 18.13 2.12
CA ASP A 107 -1.66 18.91 2.83
C ASP A 107 -1.81 18.35 4.26
N GLY A 108 -1.90 19.22 5.27
CA GLY A 108 -2.08 18.82 6.66
C GLY A 108 -1.30 19.68 7.62
N ARG A 109 -0.63 19.04 8.59
CA ARG A 109 0.20 19.77 9.57
C ARG A 109 1.24 20.66 8.90
N ASP A 110 1.95 20.10 7.93
CA ASP A 110 2.97 20.79 7.15
C ASP A 110 2.59 20.70 5.68
N SER A 111 2.14 21.83 5.11
CA SER A 111 1.80 21.91 3.69
C SER A 111 3.02 22.31 2.89
N TRP A 112 3.38 21.47 1.92
CA TRP A 112 4.52 21.73 1.05
C TRP A 112 4.28 21.15 -0.36
N LYS A 113 5.08 21.59 -1.29
CA LYS A 113 5.11 21.07 -2.66
C LYS A 113 6.56 20.79 -3.06
N SER A 114 6.76 19.69 -3.76
CA SER A 114 8.05 19.29 -4.33
C SER A 114 7.87 18.75 -5.73
N TYR A 115 8.96 18.40 -6.38
CA TYR A 115 8.96 17.80 -7.72
C TYR A 115 9.43 16.36 -7.65
N ILE A 116 8.85 15.52 -8.53
CA ILE A 116 9.26 14.13 -8.71
C ILE A 116 10.46 14.14 -9.67
N ASP A 117 11.57 13.57 -9.22
CA ASP A 117 12.67 13.27 -10.13
C ASP A 117 12.26 12.08 -11.02
N LYS A 118 12.44 12.20 -12.32
CA LYS A 118 12.09 11.16 -13.30
C LYS A 118 12.90 9.87 -13.10
N ASP A 119 14.09 9.98 -12.55
CA ASP A 119 15.00 8.87 -12.34
C ASP A 119 14.80 8.20 -10.98
N LEU A 120 14.06 8.83 -10.06
CA LEU A 120 13.75 8.32 -8.74
C LEU A 120 12.26 8.01 -8.62
N LYS A 121 11.93 6.77 -8.27
CA LYS A 121 10.56 6.40 -7.92
C LYS A 121 10.30 6.74 -6.45
N PRO A 122 9.45 7.72 -6.14
CA PRO A 122 9.10 8.00 -4.76
C PRO A 122 8.33 6.81 -4.17
N MET A 123 8.68 6.42 -2.96
CA MET A 123 7.98 5.41 -2.18
C MET A 123 7.36 6.07 -0.95
N ASP A 124 6.21 5.58 -0.55
CA ASP A 124 5.59 6.01 0.70
C ASP A 124 6.18 5.27 1.93
N PRO A 125 5.87 5.70 3.14
CA PRO A 125 6.43 5.13 4.36
C PRO A 125 5.76 3.82 4.84
N LEU A 126 4.82 3.24 4.08
CA LEU A 126 4.08 2.02 4.46
C LEU A 126 4.67 0.72 3.92
#